data_743612c07c7ae8ab3332f44faeec9138
#
_entry.id   743612c07c7ae8ab3332f44faeec9138
#
_cell.length_a   1.000
_cell.length_b   1.000
_cell.length_c   1.000
_cell.angle_alpha   90.00
_cell.angle_beta   90.00
_cell.angle_gamma   90.00
#
_symmetry.space_group_name_H-M   'P 1'
#
loop_
_entity.id
_entity.type
_entity.pdbx_description
1 polymer ?
#
loop_
_entity_poly.entity_id
_entity_poly.type
_entity_poly.pdbx_seq_one_letter_code
_entity_poly.pdbx_strand_id
1 'polypeptide(L)'
;ASAGSGMYVMTSYIPDQEVVLEKNPNYWGEATNVDKFIIKIQPDANTQMMTLSGGDIDVAMNMTDDTMSELEGAENISIINGATKTVGFVMMNMDEAYGGPVSNPQVQNAIRKALDYTGIQTICGSGTITPYDIIQVGFMGSKGERPADYTNLEEAKALLAEAGYPDGFDVDLTVTDLDMEGILLTDLAQKIKDDLSQVGINVNIVSQPWAAG
;
A
#
# COMPACT_ATOMS: atom_id res chain seq x y z
N ALA A 1 -26.64 -16.55 1.26
CA ALA A 1 -26.78 -16.73 -0.18
C ALA A 1 -26.28 -15.49 -0.88
N SER A 2 -25.42 -15.63 -1.87
CA SER A 2 -24.90 -14.55 -2.70
C SER A 2 -25.94 -14.22 -3.79
N ALA A 3 -26.27 -12.94 -3.99
CA ALA A 3 -27.17 -12.45 -5.03
C ALA A 3 -26.40 -11.92 -6.27
N GLY A 4 -25.15 -12.33 -6.46
CA GLY A 4 -24.31 -11.88 -7.56
C GLY A 4 -24.69 -12.52 -8.90
N SER A 5 -24.46 -11.80 -10.00
CA SER A 5 -24.62 -12.27 -11.39
C SER A 5 -23.31 -12.80 -12.01
N GLY A 6 -22.26 -12.95 -11.21
CA GLY A 6 -20.94 -13.42 -11.65
C GLY A 6 -20.90 -14.91 -11.96
N MET A 7 -19.77 -15.36 -12.50
CA MET A 7 -19.57 -16.76 -12.90
C MET A 7 -19.46 -17.74 -11.72
N TYR A 8 -19.30 -17.22 -10.49
CA TYR A 8 -19.25 -18.00 -9.25
C TYR A 8 -20.26 -17.50 -8.24
N VAL A 9 -20.73 -18.39 -7.39
CA VAL A 9 -21.56 -18.11 -6.21
C VAL A 9 -20.81 -18.55 -4.96
N MET A 10 -20.94 -17.77 -3.89
CA MET A 10 -20.39 -18.12 -2.59
C MET A 10 -21.28 -19.17 -1.92
N THR A 11 -20.73 -20.36 -1.69
CA THR A 11 -21.45 -21.48 -1.06
C THR A 11 -21.10 -21.66 0.41
N SER A 12 -19.92 -21.19 0.83
CA SER A 12 -19.49 -21.20 2.24
C SER A 12 -18.70 -19.92 2.56
N TYR A 13 -18.85 -19.44 3.78
CA TYR A 13 -18.04 -18.36 4.35
C TYR A 13 -17.84 -18.62 5.84
N ILE A 14 -16.59 -18.82 6.23
CA ILE A 14 -16.15 -18.92 7.61
C ILE A 14 -15.26 -17.69 7.88
N PRO A 15 -15.70 -16.74 8.72
CA PRO A 15 -14.94 -15.53 9.00
C PRO A 15 -13.50 -15.84 9.41
N ASP A 16 -12.55 -15.08 8.88
CA ASP A 16 -11.11 -15.15 9.13
C ASP A 16 -10.45 -16.52 8.81
N GLN A 17 -11.15 -17.40 8.11
CA GLN A 17 -10.64 -18.74 7.79
C GLN A 17 -10.77 -19.06 6.30
N GLU A 18 -12.00 -19.11 5.76
CA GLU A 18 -12.22 -19.65 4.42
C GLU A 18 -13.44 -19.06 3.71
N VAL A 19 -13.30 -18.84 2.40
CA VAL A 19 -14.41 -18.58 1.49
C VAL A 19 -14.43 -19.64 0.40
N VAL A 20 -15.60 -20.24 0.15
CA VAL A 20 -15.78 -21.20 -0.93
C VAL A 20 -16.68 -20.61 -2.01
N LEU A 21 -16.18 -20.60 -3.23
CA LEU A 21 -16.89 -20.18 -4.43
C LEU A 21 -17.06 -21.36 -5.38
N GLU A 22 -18.28 -21.60 -5.86
CA GLU A 22 -18.57 -22.64 -6.83
C GLU A 22 -19.22 -22.05 -8.09
N LYS A 23 -19.14 -22.74 -9.22
CA LYS A 23 -19.75 -22.30 -10.49
C LYS A 23 -21.21 -21.90 -10.29
N ASN A 24 -21.56 -20.76 -10.84
CA ASN A 24 -22.94 -20.29 -10.88
C ASN A 24 -23.69 -20.98 -12.03
N PRO A 25 -24.66 -21.86 -11.76
CA PRO A 25 -25.39 -22.57 -12.81
C PRO A 25 -26.26 -21.65 -13.69
N ASN A 26 -26.50 -20.43 -13.21
CA ASN A 26 -27.29 -19.42 -13.90
C ASN A 26 -26.43 -18.31 -14.53
N TYR A 27 -25.12 -18.55 -14.66
CA TYR A 27 -24.26 -17.54 -15.28
C TYR A 27 -24.60 -17.38 -16.78
N TRP A 28 -24.73 -16.14 -17.20
CA TRP A 28 -25.14 -15.78 -18.56
C TRP A 28 -24.01 -15.75 -19.59
N GLY A 29 -22.75 -15.78 -19.15
CA GLY A 29 -21.55 -15.73 -20.01
C GLY A 29 -20.97 -17.10 -20.29
N GLU A 30 -19.74 -17.13 -20.79
CA GLU A 30 -19.03 -18.36 -21.08
C GLU A 30 -18.69 -19.14 -19.81
N ALA A 31 -18.76 -20.47 -19.89
CA ALA A 31 -18.44 -21.36 -18.78
C ALA A 31 -16.95 -21.26 -18.43
N THR A 32 -16.63 -21.21 -17.15
CA THR A 32 -15.24 -21.27 -16.66
C THR A 32 -14.73 -22.71 -16.59
N ASN A 33 -13.40 -22.89 -16.72
CA ASN A 33 -12.76 -24.20 -16.60
C ASN A 33 -12.52 -24.64 -15.15
N VAL A 34 -12.58 -23.70 -14.19
CA VAL A 34 -12.40 -24.00 -12.76
C VAL A 34 -13.77 -24.15 -12.09
N ASP A 35 -14.00 -25.31 -11.47
CA ASP A 35 -15.30 -25.62 -10.87
C ASP A 35 -15.49 -24.94 -9.52
N LYS A 36 -14.40 -24.78 -8.76
CA LYS A 36 -14.43 -24.34 -7.37
C LYS A 36 -13.17 -23.57 -7.01
N PHE A 37 -13.33 -22.46 -6.28
CA PHE A 37 -12.26 -21.75 -5.58
C PHE A 37 -12.42 -21.90 -4.07
N ILE A 38 -11.32 -22.19 -3.40
CA ILE A 38 -11.23 -22.19 -1.94
C ILE A 38 -10.22 -21.10 -1.57
N ILE A 39 -10.71 -20.00 -1.01
CA ILE A 39 -9.88 -18.89 -0.57
C ILE A 39 -9.64 -19.09 0.93
N LYS A 40 -8.41 -19.44 1.28
CA LYS A 40 -7.98 -19.56 2.68
C LYS A 40 -7.41 -18.22 3.15
N ILE A 41 -7.86 -17.73 4.29
CA ILE A 41 -7.34 -16.50 4.89
C ILE A 41 -6.08 -16.86 5.66
N GLN A 42 -4.92 -16.55 5.09
CA GLN A 42 -3.61 -16.82 5.66
C GLN A 42 -2.73 -15.56 5.53
N PRO A 43 -2.62 -14.76 6.59
CA PRO A 43 -1.88 -13.49 6.52
C PRO A 43 -0.36 -13.65 6.53
N ASP A 44 0.17 -14.78 7.01
CA ASP A 44 1.61 -14.99 7.10
C ASP A 44 2.22 -15.46 5.77
N ALA A 45 3.08 -14.65 5.17
CA ALA A 45 3.69 -14.90 3.86
C ALA A 45 4.60 -16.15 3.86
N ASN A 46 5.31 -16.44 4.96
CA ASN A 46 6.16 -17.62 5.05
C ASN A 46 5.32 -18.91 5.06
N THR A 47 4.19 -18.89 5.76
CA THR A 47 3.25 -20.03 5.73
C THR A 47 2.64 -20.22 4.34
N GLN A 48 2.28 -19.14 3.65
CA GLN A 48 1.82 -19.21 2.26
C GLN A 48 2.89 -19.81 1.35
N MET A 49 4.14 -19.38 1.47
CA MET A 49 5.29 -19.90 0.71
C MET A 49 5.48 -21.38 0.93
N MET A 50 5.45 -21.84 2.19
CA MET A 50 5.61 -23.28 2.51
C MET A 50 4.46 -24.13 1.96
N THR A 51 3.22 -23.66 2.07
CA THR A 51 2.04 -24.39 1.56
C THR A 51 1.98 -24.40 0.03
N LEU A 52 2.42 -23.32 -0.64
CA LEU A 52 2.57 -23.27 -2.08
C LEU A 52 3.64 -24.24 -2.56
N SER A 53 4.82 -24.23 -1.94
CA SER A 53 5.93 -25.15 -2.27
C SER A 53 5.57 -26.62 -2.02
N GLY A 54 4.75 -26.88 -0.99
CA GLY A 54 4.23 -28.23 -0.69
C GLY A 54 3.11 -28.71 -1.62
N GLY A 55 2.53 -27.81 -2.43
CA GLY A 55 1.42 -28.12 -3.32
C GLY A 55 0.05 -28.19 -2.60
N ASP A 56 -0.05 -27.66 -1.40
CA ASP A 56 -1.30 -27.60 -0.62
C ASP A 56 -2.22 -26.45 -1.05
N ILE A 57 -1.65 -25.45 -1.76
CA ILE A 57 -2.37 -24.36 -2.42
C ILE A 57 -1.82 -24.17 -3.84
N ASP A 58 -2.66 -23.63 -4.73
CA ASP A 58 -2.32 -23.37 -6.13
C ASP A 58 -1.85 -21.93 -6.36
N VAL A 59 -2.25 -20.98 -5.49
CA VAL A 59 -1.94 -19.56 -5.62
C VAL A 59 -1.68 -18.97 -4.25
N ALA A 60 -0.57 -18.26 -4.08
CA ALA A 60 -0.29 -17.38 -2.95
C ALA A 60 -0.38 -15.92 -3.40
N MET A 61 -0.87 -15.03 -2.53
CA MET A 61 -1.08 -13.62 -2.84
C MET A 61 -0.45 -12.74 -1.76
N ASN A 62 -0.05 -11.53 -2.17
CA ASN A 62 0.53 -10.52 -1.27
C ASN A 62 1.81 -11.02 -0.58
N MET A 63 2.66 -11.68 -1.37
CA MET A 63 3.96 -12.19 -0.95
C MET A 63 4.95 -11.04 -0.80
N THR A 64 5.85 -11.13 0.18
CA THR A 64 6.96 -10.18 0.32
C THR A 64 8.08 -10.48 -0.69
N ASP A 65 8.93 -9.50 -0.99
CA ASP A 65 10.08 -9.70 -1.88
C ASP A 65 11.00 -10.82 -1.37
N ASP A 66 11.19 -10.94 -0.06
CA ASP A 66 12.00 -12.00 0.54
C ASP A 66 11.43 -13.39 0.23
N THR A 67 10.13 -13.60 0.49
CA THR A 67 9.48 -14.89 0.21
C THR A 67 9.39 -15.19 -1.29
N MET A 68 9.24 -14.18 -2.15
CA MET A 68 9.30 -14.38 -3.60
C MET A 68 10.69 -14.78 -4.06
N SER A 69 11.75 -14.18 -3.50
CA SER A 69 13.14 -14.54 -3.84
C SER A 69 13.49 -15.98 -3.48
N GLU A 70 12.93 -16.51 -2.39
CA GLU A 70 13.11 -17.92 -2.02
C GLU A 70 12.42 -18.90 -2.99
N LEU A 71 11.39 -18.43 -3.71
CA LEU A 71 10.66 -19.22 -4.71
C LEU A 71 11.25 -19.09 -6.13
N GLU A 72 12.21 -18.16 -6.34
CA GLU A 72 12.84 -17.96 -7.64
C GLU A 72 13.55 -19.25 -8.11
N GLY A 73 13.25 -19.66 -9.35
CA GLY A 73 13.85 -20.84 -9.96
C GLY A 73 13.19 -22.18 -9.58
N ALA A 74 12.14 -22.19 -8.79
CA ALA A 74 11.35 -23.40 -8.55
C ALA A 74 10.63 -23.84 -9.83
N GLU A 75 10.81 -25.11 -10.23
CA GLU A 75 10.37 -25.62 -11.55
C GLU A 75 8.85 -25.49 -11.82
N ASN A 76 8.03 -25.49 -10.77
CA ASN A 76 6.56 -25.52 -10.90
C ASN A 76 5.90 -24.24 -10.36
N ILE A 77 6.65 -23.20 -10.04
CA ILE A 77 6.13 -21.93 -9.50
C ILE A 77 6.41 -20.81 -10.49
N SER A 78 5.39 -20.00 -10.77
CA SER A 78 5.51 -18.80 -11.57
C SER A 78 5.23 -17.59 -10.68
N ILE A 79 6.16 -16.65 -10.64
CA ILE A 79 6.02 -15.40 -9.90
C ILE A 79 5.50 -14.33 -10.85
N ILE A 80 4.39 -13.69 -10.48
CA ILE A 80 3.82 -12.55 -11.18
C ILE A 80 3.88 -11.35 -10.25
N ASN A 81 4.71 -10.38 -10.59
CA ASN A 81 4.87 -9.14 -9.84
C ASN A 81 4.47 -7.95 -10.71
N GLY A 82 3.84 -6.95 -10.11
CA GLY A 82 3.42 -5.75 -10.83
C GLY A 82 2.61 -4.80 -9.97
N ALA A 83 2.49 -3.55 -10.44
CA ALA A 83 1.71 -2.54 -9.75
C ALA A 83 0.22 -2.89 -9.76
N THR A 84 -0.41 -2.82 -8.60
CA THR A 84 -1.86 -2.91 -8.44
C THR A 84 -2.53 -1.55 -8.69
N LYS A 85 -3.83 -1.48 -8.49
CA LYS A 85 -4.60 -0.22 -8.51
C LYS A 85 -4.77 0.38 -7.12
N THR A 86 -4.11 -0.18 -6.11
CA THR A 86 -4.10 0.36 -4.76
C THR A 86 -3.10 1.50 -4.65
N VAL A 87 -3.48 2.60 -4.02
CA VAL A 87 -2.62 3.76 -3.77
C VAL A 87 -2.57 4.03 -2.29
N GLY A 88 -1.37 3.97 -1.72
CA GLY A 88 -1.10 4.53 -0.41
C GLY A 88 -0.89 6.05 -0.51
N PHE A 89 -1.46 6.80 0.41
CA PHE A 89 -1.28 8.26 0.47
C PHE A 89 -1.34 8.77 1.91
N VAL A 90 -0.71 9.92 2.13
CA VAL A 90 -0.81 10.67 3.39
C VAL A 90 -1.75 11.84 3.18
N MET A 91 -2.79 11.92 4.00
CA MET A 91 -3.69 13.07 4.03
C MET A 91 -3.15 14.13 4.99
N MET A 92 -3.19 15.39 4.56
CA MET A 92 -2.88 16.54 5.39
C MET A 92 -4.15 17.37 5.57
N ASN A 93 -4.52 17.67 6.83
CA ASN A 93 -5.72 18.44 7.12
C ASN A 93 -5.52 19.90 6.69
N MET A 94 -6.44 20.41 5.87
CA MET A 94 -6.39 21.79 5.35
C MET A 94 -7.01 22.81 6.32
N ASP A 95 -7.72 22.37 7.34
CA ASP A 95 -8.25 23.26 8.38
C ASP A 95 -7.14 23.58 9.38
N GLU A 96 -6.84 24.87 9.55
CA GLU A 96 -5.78 25.35 10.44
C GLU A 96 -5.98 24.93 11.89
N ALA A 97 -7.23 24.82 12.33
CA ALA A 97 -7.56 24.41 13.70
C ALA A 97 -7.14 22.97 14.04
N TYR A 98 -7.05 22.11 13.02
CA TYR A 98 -6.68 20.70 13.16
C TYR A 98 -5.33 20.35 12.50
N GLY A 99 -5.04 20.95 11.37
CA GLY A 99 -3.81 20.71 10.61
C GLY A 99 -2.61 21.52 11.11
N GLY A 100 -2.87 22.64 11.81
CA GLY A 100 -1.78 23.53 12.22
C GLY A 100 -0.86 23.89 11.05
N PRO A 101 0.48 23.71 11.18
CA PRO A 101 1.42 24.04 10.12
C PRO A 101 1.15 23.31 8.79
N VAL A 102 0.65 22.07 8.82
CA VAL A 102 0.43 21.28 7.58
C VAL A 102 -0.81 21.73 6.79
N SER A 103 -1.63 22.64 7.31
CA SER A 103 -2.70 23.28 6.55
C SER A 103 -2.17 24.26 5.49
N ASN A 104 -0.93 24.75 5.67
CA ASN A 104 -0.28 25.67 4.74
C ASN A 104 0.21 24.93 3.47
N PRO A 105 -0.23 25.34 2.25
CA PRO A 105 0.21 24.70 1.01
C PRO A 105 1.72 24.71 0.75
N GLN A 106 2.45 25.73 1.24
CA GLN A 106 3.92 25.74 1.14
C GLN A 106 4.56 24.67 2.01
N VAL A 107 4.07 24.48 3.24
CA VAL A 107 4.51 23.39 4.13
C VAL A 107 4.22 22.03 3.48
N GLN A 108 3.05 21.85 2.87
CA GLN A 108 2.73 20.61 2.14
C GLN A 108 3.68 20.35 0.98
N ASN A 109 4.09 21.40 0.26
CA ASN A 109 5.09 21.27 -0.80
C ASN A 109 6.47 20.91 -0.23
N ALA A 110 6.87 21.52 0.89
CA ALA A 110 8.10 21.17 1.58
C ALA A 110 8.11 19.69 2.01
N ILE A 111 7.04 19.20 2.60
CA ILE A 111 6.88 17.78 2.98
C ILE A 111 7.05 16.89 1.74
N ARG A 112 6.39 17.20 0.62
CA ARG A 112 6.52 16.41 -0.62
C ARG A 112 7.96 16.39 -1.15
N LYS A 113 8.70 17.50 -1.00
CA LYS A 113 10.11 17.59 -1.42
C LYS A 113 11.08 16.92 -0.45
N ALA A 114 10.69 16.74 0.80
CA ALA A 114 11.52 16.09 1.81
C ALA A 114 11.45 14.54 1.76
N LEU A 115 10.37 13.96 1.22
CA LEU A 115 10.19 12.52 1.18
C LEU A 115 11.11 11.83 0.17
N ASP A 116 11.80 10.79 0.60
CA ASP A 116 12.59 9.89 -0.26
C ASP A 116 11.68 8.83 -0.89
N TYR A 117 11.14 9.13 -2.07
CA TYR A 117 10.23 8.23 -2.78
C TYR A 117 10.89 6.93 -3.22
N THR A 118 12.19 6.94 -3.51
CA THR A 118 12.93 5.72 -3.87
C THR A 118 13.04 4.78 -2.67
N GLY A 119 13.37 5.32 -1.49
CA GLY A 119 13.38 4.55 -0.25
C GLY A 119 12.00 4.01 0.12
N ILE A 120 10.94 4.81 -0.08
CA ILE A 120 9.55 4.37 0.12
C ILE A 120 9.21 3.20 -0.83
N GLN A 121 9.56 3.30 -2.12
CA GLN A 121 9.36 2.20 -3.09
C GLN A 121 10.08 0.93 -2.65
N THR A 122 11.30 1.05 -2.10
CA THR A 122 12.06 -0.11 -1.61
C THR A 122 11.33 -0.83 -0.47
N ILE A 123 10.70 -0.08 0.45
CA ILE A 123 9.90 -0.67 1.55
C ILE A 123 8.63 -1.31 1.00
N CYS A 124 8.00 -0.70 -0.01
CA CYS A 124 6.77 -1.21 -0.62
C CYS A 124 7.00 -2.42 -1.53
N GLY A 125 8.25 -2.79 -1.78
CA GLY A 125 8.61 -3.95 -2.59
C GLY A 125 8.72 -3.68 -4.09
N SER A 126 9.29 -4.65 -4.79
CA SER A 126 9.52 -4.62 -6.23
C SER A 126 8.19 -4.54 -6.98
N GLY A 127 8.14 -3.78 -8.05
CA GLY A 127 6.90 -3.54 -8.81
C GLY A 127 6.07 -2.34 -8.32
N THR A 128 6.41 -1.74 -7.17
CA THR A 128 5.79 -0.50 -6.72
C THR A 128 6.19 0.67 -7.60
N ILE A 129 5.23 1.52 -7.92
CA ILE A 129 5.43 2.78 -8.64
C ILE A 129 4.92 3.95 -7.82
N THR A 130 5.59 5.09 -7.92
CA THR A 130 5.13 6.33 -7.27
C THR A 130 4.38 7.18 -8.29
N PRO A 131 3.04 7.32 -8.20
CA PRO A 131 2.32 8.21 -9.10
C PRO A 131 2.70 9.67 -8.85
N TYR A 132 2.64 10.49 -9.89
CA TYR A 132 2.91 11.92 -9.77
C TYR A 132 1.85 12.65 -8.91
N ASP A 133 0.63 12.22 -9.01
CA ASP A 133 -0.52 12.76 -8.30
C ASP A 133 -1.41 11.62 -7.74
N ILE A 134 -2.60 11.95 -7.26
CA ILE A 134 -3.55 10.98 -6.70
C ILE A 134 -4.15 10.04 -7.76
N ILE A 135 -4.03 10.39 -9.05
CA ILE A 135 -4.52 9.55 -10.13
C ILE A 135 -3.45 8.52 -10.48
N GLN A 136 -3.76 7.26 -10.31
CA GLN A 136 -2.84 6.15 -10.53
C GLN A 136 -2.35 6.11 -11.99
N VAL A 137 -1.13 5.62 -12.15
CA VAL A 137 -0.53 5.43 -13.48
C VAL A 137 -1.40 4.46 -14.30
N GLY A 138 -1.63 4.80 -15.57
CA GLY A 138 -2.48 4.03 -16.46
C GLY A 138 -3.97 4.44 -16.49
N PHE A 139 -4.41 5.33 -15.62
CA PHE A 139 -5.75 5.92 -15.68
C PHE A 139 -5.77 7.21 -16.49
N MET A 140 -6.92 7.52 -17.09
CA MET A 140 -7.13 8.78 -17.80
C MET A 140 -6.99 9.96 -16.80
N GLY A 141 -6.15 10.93 -17.15
CA GLY A 141 -5.83 12.09 -16.30
C GLY A 141 -4.60 11.91 -15.43
N SER A 142 -3.99 10.71 -15.36
CA SER A 142 -2.72 10.53 -14.70
C SER A 142 -1.60 11.32 -15.36
N LYS A 143 -0.74 11.93 -14.55
CA LYS A 143 0.50 12.59 -15.01
C LYS A 143 1.67 11.63 -15.13
N GLY A 144 1.44 10.32 -14.98
CA GLY A 144 2.46 9.30 -14.99
C GLY A 144 3.17 9.14 -13.64
N GLU A 145 4.40 8.66 -13.70
CA GLU A 145 5.22 8.43 -12.52
C GLU A 145 5.91 9.71 -12.08
N ARG A 146 6.18 9.81 -10.78
CA ARG A 146 6.97 10.90 -10.21
C ARG A 146 8.44 10.74 -10.61
N PRO A 147 9.12 11.82 -11.05
CA PRO A 147 10.55 11.75 -11.34
C PRO A 147 11.37 11.32 -10.12
N ALA A 148 12.42 10.51 -10.34
CA ALA A 148 13.29 10.02 -9.27
C ALA A 148 14.06 11.16 -8.55
N ASP A 149 14.30 12.28 -9.22
CA ASP A 149 14.96 13.48 -8.71
C ASP A 149 13.99 14.50 -8.08
N TYR A 150 12.76 14.09 -7.79
CA TYR A 150 11.75 14.99 -7.20
C TYR A 150 12.11 15.40 -5.77
N THR A 151 12.74 14.52 -5.00
CA THR A 151 13.19 14.79 -3.62
C THR A 151 14.30 15.85 -3.62
N ASN A 152 14.11 16.90 -2.82
CA ASN A 152 15.08 17.99 -2.72
C ASN A 152 15.01 18.63 -1.31
N LEU A 153 15.92 18.23 -0.43
CA LEU A 153 15.93 18.67 0.96
C LEU A 153 16.24 20.19 1.11
N GLU A 154 17.06 20.75 0.25
CA GLU A 154 17.38 22.18 0.29
C GLU A 154 16.18 23.02 -0.12
N GLU A 155 15.46 22.62 -1.17
CA GLU A 155 14.19 23.24 -1.56
C GLU A 155 13.13 23.09 -0.47
N ALA A 156 13.06 21.93 0.19
CA ALA A 156 12.13 21.68 1.28
C ALA A 156 12.40 22.63 2.46
N LYS A 157 13.66 22.79 2.89
CA LYS A 157 14.05 23.73 3.95
C LYS A 157 13.75 25.18 3.57
N ALA A 158 14.02 25.58 2.34
CA ALA A 158 13.70 26.92 1.86
C ALA A 158 12.19 27.20 1.93
N LEU A 159 11.35 26.24 1.46
CA LEU A 159 9.90 26.35 1.54
C LEU A 159 9.37 26.43 2.98
N LEU A 160 9.97 25.68 3.92
CA LEU A 160 9.63 25.76 5.34
C LEU A 160 9.98 27.13 5.92
N ALA A 161 11.16 27.66 5.61
CA ALA A 161 11.59 28.98 6.07
C ALA A 161 10.68 30.10 5.55
N GLU A 162 10.31 30.06 4.26
CA GLU A 162 9.35 30.99 3.64
C GLU A 162 7.96 30.89 4.26
N ALA A 163 7.56 29.68 4.67
CA ALA A 163 6.27 29.44 5.36
C ALA A 163 6.27 29.87 6.83
N GLY A 164 7.43 30.34 7.37
CA GLY A 164 7.56 30.79 8.76
C GLY A 164 8.05 29.70 9.73
N TYR A 165 8.53 28.56 9.24
CA TYR A 165 9.03 27.43 10.04
C TYR A 165 10.50 27.08 9.73
N PRO A 166 11.45 28.03 9.88
CA PRO A 166 12.85 27.77 9.53
C PRO A 166 13.53 26.68 10.38
N ASP A 167 13.03 26.48 11.61
CA ASP A 167 13.53 25.46 12.54
C ASP A 167 12.66 24.20 12.55
N GLY A 168 11.66 24.09 11.65
CA GLY A 168 10.68 23.01 11.61
C GLY A 168 9.57 23.13 12.64
N PHE A 169 8.91 22.01 12.95
CA PHE A 169 7.79 21.94 13.90
C PHE A 169 7.51 20.48 14.29
N ASP A 170 6.70 20.31 15.34
CA ASP A 170 6.20 18.99 15.76
C ASP A 170 4.83 18.70 15.11
N VAL A 171 4.61 17.45 14.68
CA VAL A 171 3.35 17.03 14.07
C VAL A 171 3.03 15.57 14.39
N ASP A 172 1.76 15.26 14.59
CA ASP A 172 1.28 13.88 14.72
C ASP A 172 1.00 13.27 13.34
N LEU A 173 1.49 12.05 13.12
CA LEU A 173 1.14 11.19 12.00
C LEU A 173 0.33 10.00 12.52
N THR A 174 -0.97 10.02 12.28
CA THR A 174 -1.83 8.89 12.61
C THR A 174 -1.70 7.80 11.55
N VAL A 175 -1.45 6.58 12.00
CA VAL A 175 -1.35 5.39 11.15
C VAL A 175 -2.19 4.26 11.75
N THR A 176 -2.77 3.45 10.90
CA THR A 176 -3.43 2.21 11.34
C THR A 176 -2.44 1.06 11.38
N ASP A 177 -2.59 0.20 12.38
CA ASP A 177 -1.88 -1.07 12.47
C ASP A 177 -2.52 -2.07 11.47
N LEU A 178 -2.17 -1.91 10.21
CA LEU A 178 -2.71 -2.66 9.10
C LEU A 178 -1.60 -3.06 8.14
N ASP A 179 -1.65 -4.31 7.69
CA ASP A 179 -0.94 -4.78 6.51
C ASP A 179 -1.76 -4.44 5.26
N MET A 180 -1.15 -3.74 4.32
CA MET A 180 -1.74 -3.40 3.03
C MET A 180 -0.92 -4.06 1.92
N GLU A 181 -1.42 -5.19 1.40
CA GLU A 181 -0.77 -5.95 0.32
C GLU A 181 0.68 -6.38 0.65
N GLY A 182 0.92 -6.82 1.89
CA GLY A 182 2.24 -7.23 2.38
C GLY A 182 3.11 -6.09 2.92
N ILE A 183 2.58 -4.86 3.01
CA ILE A 183 3.30 -3.67 3.47
C ILE A 183 2.73 -3.23 4.82
N LEU A 184 3.56 -3.22 5.86
CA LEU A 184 3.19 -2.67 7.15
C LEU A 184 3.16 -1.13 7.07
N LEU A 185 1.98 -0.54 7.30
CA LEU A 185 1.83 0.93 7.26
C LEU A 185 2.65 1.63 8.35
N THR A 186 2.97 0.95 9.44
CA THR A 186 3.85 1.45 10.52
C THR A 186 5.29 1.63 10.04
N ASP A 187 5.78 0.77 9.15
CA ASP A 187 7.13 0.90 8.58
C ASP A 187 7.21 2.10 7.63
N LEU A 188 6.16 2.33 6.84
CA LEU A 188 6.04 3.55 6.04
C LEU A 188 5.97 4.81 6.90
N ALA A 189 5.23 4.78 8.01
CA ALA A 189 5.18 5.90 8.94
C ALA A 189 6.56 6.20 9.55
N GLN A 190 7.33 5.17 9.90
CA GLN A 190 8.70 5.34 10.38
C GLN A 190 9.61 5.96 9.32
N LYS A 191 9.55 5.49 8.06
CA LYS A 191 10.31 6.07 6.95
C LYS A 191 9.96 7.55 6.74
N ILE A 192 8.68 7.89 6.74
CA ILE A 192 8.21 9.29 6.63
C ILE A 192 8.77 10.15 7.77
N LYS A 193 8.73 9.65 9.00
CA LYS A 193 9.31 10.31 10.18
C LYS A 193 10.80 10.58 9.98
N ASP A 194 11.56 9.59 9.54
CA ASP A 194 13.00 9.70 9.33
C ASP A 194 13.33 10.72 8.24
N ASP A 195 12.59 10.70 7.13
CA ASP A 195 12.75 11.67 6.04
C ASP A 195 12.46 13.10 6.50
N LEU A 196 11.34 13.33 7.17
CA LEU A 196 10.91 14.64 7.60
C LEU A 196 11.81 15.22 8.70
N SER A 197 12.45 14.37 9.51
CA SER A 197 13.43 14.80 10.51
C SER A 197 14.62 15.55 9.90
N GLN A 198 14.99 15.25 8.64
CA GLN A 198 16.11 15.88 7.93
C GLN A 198 15.86 17.37 7.59
N VAL A 199 14.60 17.78 7.64
CA VAL A 199 14.20 19.17 7.41
C VAL A 199 13.63 19.84 8.68
N GLY A 200 13.81 19.22 9.86
CA GLY A 200 13.40 19.77 11.15
C GLY A 200 11.96 19.48 11.54
N ILE A 201 11.21 18.70 10.77
CA ILE A 201 9.85 18.29 11.15
C ILE A 201 9.93 17.04 12.03
N ASN A 202 9.51 17.17 13.29
CA ASN A 202 9.49 16.08 14.26
C ASN A 202 8.14 15.37 14.22
N VAL A 203 8.10 14.16 13.67
CA VAL A 203 6.88 13.36 13.56
C VAL A 203 6.70 12.49 14.80
N ASN A 204 5.56 12.64 15.47
CA ASN A 204 5.09 11.71 16.48
C ASN A 204 4.11 10.70 15.84
N ILE A 205 4.48 9.44 15.81
CA ILE A 205 3.64 8.39 15.20
C ILE A 205 2.58 7.97 16.22
N VAL A 206 1.31 8.12 15.84
CA VAL A 206 0.14 7.71 16.62
C VAL A 206 -0.52 6.52 15.95
N SER A 207 -0.27 5.31 16.48
CA SER A 207 -0.90 4.10 15.96
C SER A 207 -2.32 3.95 16.50
N GLN A 208 -3.27 3.64 15.62
CA GLN A 208 -4.68 3.38 15.95
C GLN A 208 -5.15 2.08 15.28
N PRO A 209 -5.98 1.28 15.96
CA PRO A 209 -6.62 0.14 15.31
C PRO A 209 -7.55 0.61 14.18
N TRP A 210 -7.61 -0.16 13.09
CA TRP A 210 -8.47 0.14 11.93
C TRP A 210 -9.93 0.47 12.29
N ALA A 211 -10.48 -0.21 13.30
CA ALA A 211 -11.87 -0.02 13.73
C ALA A 211 -12.13 1.27 14.54
N ALA A 212 -11.11 2.10 14.79
CA ALA A 212 -11.22 3.33 15.57
C ALA A 212 -11.28 4.60 14.70
N GLY A 213 -11.19 4.46 13.35
CA GLY A 213 -11.22 5.56 12.38
C GLY A 213 -12.61 5.85 11.85
#